data_0b887a2fd4d0f0dcce686edf78fe9dfa
#
_entry.id   0b887a2fd4d0f0dcce686edf78fe9dfa
#
_cell.length_a   1.000
_cell.length_b   1.000
_cell.length_c   1.000
_cell.angle_alpha   90.00
_cell.angle_beta   90.00
_cell.angle_gamma   90.00
#
_symmetry.space_group_name_H-M   'P 1'
#
loop_
_entity.id
_entity.type
_entity.pdbx_description
1 polymer ?
#
loop_
_entity_poly.entity_id
_entity_poly.type
_entity_poly.pdbx_seq_one_letter_code
_entity_poly.pdbx_strand_id
1 'polypeptide(L)' 'MNYDLAMMALDGLVRAPLTVETQGGTIVIKGIAASFKELARLCLLMGGGETQPEDSFELQPGRHVTGDSPLVTLRLG' A
#
# COMPACT_ATOMS: atom_id res chain seq x y z
N MET A 1 3.03 -1.96 -15.98
CA MET A 1 2.36 -2.51 -14.79
C MET A 1 0.87 -2.70 -15.08
N ASN A 2 0.27 -3.72 -14.50
CA ASN A 2 -1.18 -3.95 -14.68
C ASN A 2 -1.98 -3.12 -13.67
N TYR A 3 -2.52 -2.01 -14.12
CA TYR A 3 -3.27 -1.09 -13.26
C TYR A 3 -4.59 -1.68 -12.77
N ASP A 4 -5.22 -2.59 -13.53
CA ASP A 4 -6.45 -3.23 -13.07
C ASP A 4 -6.19 -4.10 -11.85
N LEU A 5 -5.10 -4.86 -11.84
CA LEU A 5 -4.71 -5.65 -10.67
C LEU A 5 -4.31 -4.75 -9.49
N ALA A 6 -3.65 -3.63 -9.76
CA ALA A 6 -3.31 -2.67 -8.73
C ALA A 6 -4.55 -2.06 -8.08
N MET A 7 -5.55 -1.70 -8.88
CA MET A 7 -6.82 -1.17 -8.38
C MET A 7 -7.56 -2.20 -7.54
N MET A 8 -7.52 -3.47 -7.92
CA MET A 8 -8.13 -4.55 -7.13
C MET A 8 -7.45 -4.68 -5.75
N ALA A 9 -6.13 -4.58 -5.72
CA ALA A 9 -5.39 -4.62 -4.45
C ALA A 9 -5.70 -3.40 -3.57
N LEU A 10 -5.78 -2.21 -4.16
CA LEU A 10 -6.17 -1.00 -3.44
C LEU A 10 -7.59 -1.11 -2.88
N ASP A 11 -8.52 -1.65 -3.66
CA ASP A 11 -9.90 -1.89 -3.19
C ASP A 11 -9.91 -2.89 -2.03
N GLY A 12 -9.04 -3.89 -2.07
CA GLY A 12 -8.86 -4.83 -0.97
C GLY A 12 -8.40 -4.14 0.32
N LEU A 13 -7.49 -3.17 0.19
CA LEU A 13 -7.04 -2.37 1.33
C LEU A 13 -8.13 -1.44 1.86
N VAL A 14 -9.04 -0.95 1.03
CA VAL A 14 -10.20 -0.18 1.50
C VAL A 14 -11.06 -1.05 2.43
N ARG A 15 -11.23 -2.33 2.11
CA ARG A 15 -12.00 -3.26 2.94
C ARG A 15 -11.24 -3.73 4.18
N ALA A 16 -9.92 -3.74 4.13
CA ALA A 16 -9.07 -4.20 5.23
C ALA A 16 -7.85 -3.27 5.35
N PRO A 17 -8.03 -2.06 5.90
CA PRO A 17 -6.95 -1.07 5.93
C PRO A 17 -5.78 -1.47 6.82
N LEU A 18 -4.60 -0.98 6.46
CA LEU A 18 -3.42 -1.04 7.32
C LEU A 18 -3.44 0.12 8.31
N THR A 19 -2.78 -0.04 9.45
CA THR A 19 -2.46 1.06 10.36
C THR A 19 -0.95 1.29 10.30
N VAL A 20 -0.54 2.53 10.10
CA VAL A 20 0.88 2.91 10.04
C VAL A 20 1.15 3.87 11.18
N GLU A 21 2.15 3.55 11.99
CA GLU A 21 2.56 4.33 13.15
C GLU A 21 4.06 4.60 13.09
N THR A 22 4.48 5.75 13.62
CA THR A 22 5.90 6.04 13.83
C THR A 22 6.16 6.08 15.32
N GLN A 23 7.20 5.36 15.75
CA GLN A 23 7.55 5.23 17.16
C GLN A 23 9.07 5.35 17.30
N GLY A 24 9.55 6.51 17.70
CA GLY A 24 10.97 6.72 17.99
C GLY A 24 11.89 6.34 16.83
N GLY A 25 11.56 6.72 15.61
CA GLY A 25 12.34 6.39 14.43
C GLY A 25 12.01 5.02 13.81
N THR A 26 11.11 4.27 14.46
CA THR A 26 10.63 2.98 13.92
C THR A 26 9.29 3.20 13.24
N ILE A 27 9.12 2.60 12.06
CA ILE A 27 7.82 2.57 11.38
C ILE A 27 7.20 1.22 11.65
N VAL A 28 5.98 1.22 12.21
CA VAL A 28 5.22 0.00 12.49
C VAL A 28 4.03 -0.04 11.54
N ILE A 29 3.89 -1.13 10.80
CA ILE A 29 2.75 -1.35 9.92
C ILE A 29 1.98 -2.53 10.47
N LYS A 30 0.69 -2.30 10.80
CA LYS A 30 -0.19 -3.31 11.37
C LYS A 30 -1.37 -3.54 10.47
N GLY A 31 -1.87 -4.77 10.46
CA GLY A 31 -3.06 -5.13 9.72
C GLY A 31 -3.40 -6.60 9.92
N ILE A 32 -4.54 -7.01 9.40
CA ILE A 32 -4.90 -8.42 9.36
C ILE A 32 -4.22 -9.10 8.17
N ALA A 33 -4.30 -10.42 8.09
CA ALA A 33 -3.66 -11.18 7.01
C ALA A 33 -4.12 -10.68 5.63
N ALA A 34 -5.41 -10.36 5.47
CA ALA A 34 -5.94 -9.85 4.21
C ALA A 34 -5.30 -8.52 3.80
N SER A 35 -5.03 -7.62 4.76
CA SER A 35 -4.36 -6.35 4.49
C SER A 35 -2.96 -6.56 3.93
N PHE A 36 -2.19 -7.45 4.56
CA PHE A 36 -0.82 -7.74 4.11
C PHE A 36 -0.80 -8.46 2.77
N LYS A 37 -1.79 -9.31 2.50
CA LYS A 37 -1.91 -9.95 1.19
C LYS A 37 -2.09 -8.92 0.09
N GLU A 38 -2.93 -7.92 0.30
CA GLU A 38 -3.14 -6.86 -0.69
C GLU A 38 -1.92 -5.96 -0.84
N LEU A 39 -1.25 -5.63 0.27
CA LEU A 39 0.01 -4.89 0.21
C LEU A 39 1.07 -5.67 -0.57
N ALA A 40 1.15 -6.99 -0.35
CA ALA A 40 2.09 -7.85 -1.09
C ALA A 40 1.80 -7.83 -2.60
N ARG A 41 0.53 -7.83 -3.00
CA ARG A 41 0.16 -7.73 -4.41
C ARG A 41 0.65 -6.43 -5.03
N LEU A 42 0.48 -5.30 -4.34
CA LEU A 42 1.01 -4.02 -4.81
C LEU A 42 2.54 -4.05 -4.94
N CYS A 43 3.22 -4.61 -3.95
CA CYS A 43 4.68 -4.71 -3.96
C CYS A 43 5.16 -5.59 -5.12
N LEU A 44 4.48 -6.71 -5.39
CA LEU A 44 4.81 -7.57 -6.52
C LEU A 44 4.61 -6.87 -7.85
N LEU A 45 3.54 -6.09 -7.98
CA LEU A 45 3.30 -5.30 -9.20
C LEU A 45 4.37 -4.23 -9.39
N MET A 46 4.76 -3.54 -8.30
CA MET A 46 5.83 -2.54 -8.34
C MET A 46 7.17 -3.16 -8.72
N GLY A 47 7.44 -4.39 -8.27
CA GLY A 47 8.68 -5.10 -8.59
C GLY A 47 8.65 -5.81 -9.94
N GLY A 48 7.55 -5.75 -10.68
CA GLY A 48 7.44 -6.36 -12.00
C GLY A 48 8.24 -5.60 -13.05
N GLY A 49 8.65 -6.31 -14.12
CA GLY A 49 9.51 -5.73 -15.14
C GLY A 49 8.86 -4.66 -16.01
N GLU A 50 7.54 -4.47 -15.90
CA GLU A 50 6.80 -3.47 -16.68
C GLU A 50 6.57 -2.16 -15.92
N THR A 51 7.07 -2.04 -14.68
CA THR A 51 6.89 -0.85 -13.86
C THR A 51 7.85 0.23 -14.29
N GLN A 52 7.35 1.44 -14.47
CA GLN A 52 8.12 2.61 -14.87
C GLN A 52 8.49 3.46 -13.65
N PRO A 53 9.60 4.24 -13.70
CA PRO A 53 10.02 5.05 -12.55
C PRO A 53 8.96 6.07 -12.07
N GLU A 54 8.07 6.53 -12.95
CA GLU A 54 6.99 7.45 -12.59
C GLU A 54 5.80 6.78 -11.94
N ASP A 55 5.73 5.44 -11.94
CA ASP A 55 4.63 4.73 -11.32
C ASP A 55 4.71 4.85 -9.79
N SER A 56 3.59 5.19 -9.18
CA SER A 56 3.49 5.28 -7.74
C SER A 56 2.08 4.96 -7.28
N PHE A 57 1.97 4.49 -6.03
CA PHE A 57 0.69 4.31 -5.35
C PHE A 57 0.68 5.09 -4.06
N GLU A 58 -0.43 5.75 -3.79
CA GLU A 58 -0.64 6.43 -2.53
C GLU A 58 -1.63 5.63 -1.69
N LEU A 59 -1.21 5.28 -0.47
CA LEU A 59 -2.09 4.66 0.52
C LEU A 59 -2.63 5.78 1.39
N GLN A 60 -3.87 6.17 1.11
CA GLN A 60 -4.47 7.38 1.68
C GLN A 60 -5.09 7.12 3.04
N PRO A 61 -4.85 8.00 4.03
CA PRO A 61 -5.50 7.91 5.33
C PRO A 61 -7.02 7.96 5.21
N GLY A 62 -7.69 7.06 5.93
CA GLY A 62 -9.14 6.93 5.85
C GLY A 62 -9.64 6.07 4.71
N ARG A 63 -8.74 5.54 3.87
CA ARG A 63 -9.08 4.61 2.79
C ARG A 63 -8.27 3.33 2.85
N HIS A 64 -6.98 3.40 2.50
CA HIS A 64 -6.09 2.22 2.43
C HIS A 64 -5.35 2.02 3.74
N VAL A 65 -5.16 3.09 4.48
CA VAL A 65 -4.64 3.07 5.84
C VAL A 65 -5.62 3.78 6.75
N THR A 66 -5.54 3.52 8.05
CA THR A 66 -6.48 4.14 9.01
C THR A 66 -6.33 5.66 9.03
N GLY A 67 -7.37 6.37 9.50
CA GLY A 67 -7.43 7.83 9.41
C GLY A 67 -6.35 8.57 10.20
N ASP A 68 -5.78 7.94 11.22
CA ASP A 68 -4.68 8.48 12.03
C ASP A 68 -3.29 8.09 11.49
N SER A 69 -3.25 7.32 10.42
CA SER A 69 -1.99 6.96 9.76
C SER A 69 -1.50 8.11 8.87
N PRO A 70 -0.19 8.23 8.65
CA PRO A 70 0.33 9.16 7.65
C PRO A 70 -0.01 8.69 6.23
N LEU A 71 0.06 9.60 5.27
CA LEU A 71 0.02 9.23 3.86
C LEU A 71 1.28 8.40 3.54
N VAL A 72 1.08 7.24 2.92
CA VAL A 72 2.18 6.37 2.51
C VAL A 72 2.22 6.33 1.00
N THR A 73 3.37 6.61 0.42
CA THR A 73 3.59 6.52 -1.03
C THR A 73 4.54 5.38 -1.32
N LEU A 74 4.14 4.49 -2.22
CA LEU A 74 5.00 3.46 -2.77
C LEU A 74 5.46 3.93 -4.14
N ARG A 75 6.76 4.10 -4.32
CA ARG A 75 7.32 4.64 -5.56
C ARG A 75 8.55 3.84 -5.97
N LEU A 76 8.65 3.58 -7.26
CA LEU A 76 9.87 3.00 -7.82
C LEU A 76 10.92 4.10 -7.89
N GLY A 77 12.04 3.89 -7.24
CA GLY A 77 13.07 4.90 -7.10
C GLY A 77 14.32 4.66 -7.90
#